data_041f73ba552260821a7fe662095a6379
#
_entry.id   041f73ba552260821a7fe662095a6379
#
_cell.length_a   1.000
_cell.length_b   1.000
_cell.length_c   1.000
_cell.angle_alpha   90.00
_cell.angle_beta   90.00
_cell.angle_gamma   90.00
#
_symmetry.space_group_name_H-M   'P 1'
#
loop_
_entity.id
_entity.type
_entity.pdbx_description
1 polymer ?
#
loop_
_entity_poly.entity_id
_entity_poly.type
_entity_poly.pdbx_seq_one_letter_code
_entity_poly.pdbx_strand_id
1 'polypeptide(L)'
;MQKFITSLALTLLCFGTIAQSTQTDKKIVVSSASMIWDMVANIAGDKVVNKLIVPIGGDPHIYEPSPSDAQKVATADLIFINGLTFEGWVVKLIKNSGTKGNTITVTDGLTPISSSVYDNAYDPHAWMDLSLAQTYIKNIKDGLVEMDPANKDYYLSNYQSYAQKLKDLDTYILNRIKEIPEQKRVLITSHDAFRYYGKRYGIRVEGVIGISTEAEAQTSDMVRVVKAIKESGVPAIFVETTINPKLLQQIAKDNDVAIGGSLFADSIGKKGSGGHSYYDMMKSNTDLIVDALTKEKNISDDKDSTGDAGSLPYFVLAGFLVIGLLLFIFKMNK
;
A
#
# COMPACT_ATOMS: atom_id res chain seq x y z
N MET A 1 -61.02 -16.37 77.18
CA MET A 1 -61.08 -15.34 76.17
C MET A 1 -59.70 -15.24 75.48
N GLN A 2 -59.56 -15.90 74.38
CA GLN A 2 -58.27 -16.01 73.67
C GLN A 2 -58.43 -15.24 72.32
N LYS A 3 -57.65 -14.17 72.13
CA LYS A 3 -57.65 -13.37 70.91
C LYS A 3 -56.74 -13.96 69.87
N PHE A 4 -57.28 -14.42 68.77
CA PHE A 4 -56.52 -14.80 67.61
C PHE A 4 -56.11 -13.50 66.81
N ILE A 5 -54.79 -13.30 66.62
CA ILE A 5 -54.23 -12.28 65.74
C ILE A 5 -53.83 -13.03 64.49
N THR A 6 -54.55 -12.82 63.41
CA THR A 6 -54.21 -13.32 62.10
C THR A 6 -53.26 -12.30 61.45
N SER A 7 -51.98 -12.71 61.23
CA SER A 7 -50.96 -11.96 60.57
C SER A 7 -51.09 -12.24 59.06
N LEU A 8 -51.46 -11.18 58.24
CA LEU A 8 -51.53 -11.24 56.78
C LEU A 8 -50.15 -10.91 56.22
N ALA A 9 -49.38 -11.91 55.76
CA ALA A 9 -48.13 -11.73 55.09
C ALA A 9 -48.36 -11.37 53.60
N LEU A 10 -48.15 -10.11 53.26
CA LEU A 10 -48.22 -9.61 51.87
C LEU A 10 -46.89 -9.91 51.16
N THR A 11 -46.86 -10.95 50.32
CA THR A 11 -45.70 -11.32 49.53
C THR A 11 -45.67 -10.47 48.27
N LEU A 12 -44.80 -9.44 48.23
CA LEU A 12 -44.49 -8.66 47.02
C LEU A 12 -43.67 -9.47 46.05
N LEU A 13 -44.26 -10.02 44.99
CA LEU A 13 -43.54 -10.59 43.86
C LEU A 13 -42.98 -9.43 42.99
N CYS A 14 -41.70 -9.12 43.16
CA CYS A 14 -40.94 -8.31 42.23
C CYS A 14 -40.69 -9.12 40.95
N PHE A 15 -41.50 -8.93 39.91
CA PHE A 15 -41.17 -9.32 38.54
C PHE A 15 -39.99 -8.46 38.04
N GLY A 16 -38.78 -8.92 38.26
CA GLY A 16 -37.62 -8.40 37.60
C GLY A 16 -37.72 -8.73 36.10
N THR A 17 -38.07 -7.76 35.26
CA THR A 17 -37.90 -7.87 33.81
C THR A 17 -36.41 -7.98 33.54
N ILE A 18 -35.92 -9.20 33.33
CA ILE A 18 -34.61 -9.45 32.76
C ILE A 18 -34.71 -8.90 31.31
N ALA A 19 -34.21 -7.68 31.08
CA ALA A 19 -33.95 -7.21 29.74
C ALA A 19 -32.89 -8.14 29.16
N GLN A 20 -33.36 -9.16 28.43
CA GLN A 20 -32.52 -10.01 27.63
C GLN A 20 -31.93 -9.12 26.52
N SER A 21 -30.69 -8.66 26.70
CA SER A 21 -29.93 -8.00 25.65
C SER A 21 -29.85 -9.01 24.50
N THR A 22 -30.67 -8.84 23.49
CA THR A 22 -30.51 -9.54 22.22
C THR A 22 -29.19 -9.05 21.65
N GLN A 23 -28.12 -9.81 21.89
CA GLN A 23 -26.88 -9.64 21.19
C GLN A 23 -27.18 -10.00 19.73
N THR A 24 -27.55 -9.02 18.94
CA THR A 24 -27.69 -9.21 17.50
C THR A 24 -26.32 -9.57 16.96
N ASP A 25 -26.20 -10.75 16.34
CA ASP A 25 -24.97 -11.16 15.69
C ASP A 25 -24.55 -10.05 14.71
N LYS A 26 -23.34 -9.51 14.92
CA LYS A 26 -22.81 -8.44 14.06
C LYS A 26 -22.70 -8.92 12.64
N LYS A 27 -23.09 -8.09 11.69
CA LYS A 27 -22.92 -8.33 10.28
C LYS A 27 -21.45 -8.52 9.91
N ILE A 28 -21.18 -9.43 8.99
CA ILE A 28 -19.83 -9.76 8.51
C ILE A 28 -19.57 -9.00 7.21
N VAL A 29 -18.59 -8.11 7.24
CA VAL A 29 -18.09 -7.38 6.08
C VAL A 29 -16.73 -7.92 5.68
N VAL A 30 -16.52 -8.16 4.39
CA VAL A 30 -15.25 -8.67 3.85
C VAL A 30 -14.71 -7.69 2.84
N SER A 31 -13.45 -7.31 2.96
CA SER A 31 -12.75 -6.45 2.02
C SER A 31 -11.65 -7.24 1.30
N SER A 32 -11.50 -7.00 0.00
CA SER A 32 -10.47 -7.66 -0.82
C SER A 32 -9.06 -7.22 -0.43
N ALA A 33 -8.84 -5.91 -0.26
CA ALA A 33 -7.55 -5.28 -0.04
C ALA A 33 -7.52 -4.47 1.26
N SER A 34 -6.32 -4.27 1.79
CA SER A 34 -6.11 -3.72 3.13
C SER A 34 -6.47 -2.23 3.26
N MET A 35 -6.31 -1.41 2.20
CA MET A 35 -6.74 -0.01 2.21
C MET A 35 -8.28 0.09 2.28
N ILE A 36 -9.01 -0.79 1.60
CA ILE A 36 -10.47 -0.85 1.66
C ILE A 36 -10.92 -1.29 3.05
N TRP A 37 -10.27 -2.31 3.60
CA TRP A 37 -10.51 -2.81 4.95
C TRP A 37 -10.35 -1.71 6.01
N ASP A 38 -9.31 -0.87 5.90
CA ASP A 38 -9.10 0.26 6.79
C ASP A 38 -10.19 1.34 6.64
N MET A 39 -10.60 1.66 5.40
CA MET A 39 -11.70 2.59 5.14
C MET A 39 -13.01 2.08 5.74
N VAL A 40 -13.30 0.78 5.61
CA VAL A 40 -14.47 0.13 6.26
C VAL A 40 -14.36 0.26 7.78
N ALA A 41 -13.19 0.00 8.37
CA ALA A 41 -12.99 0.10 9.82
C ALA A 41 -13.25 1.54 10.32
N ASN A 42 -12.82 2.56 9.58
CA ASN A 42 -13.05 3.96 9.94
C ASN A 42 -14.52 4.37 9.89
N ILE A 43 -15.34 3.74 9.02
CA ILE A 43 -16.77 4.08 8.87
C ILE A 43 -17.64 3.20 9.76
N ALA A 44 -17.39 1.88 9.73
CA ALA A 44 -18.22 0.90 10.44
C ALA A 44 -17.89 0.80 11.93
N GLY A 45 -16.66 1.15 12.33
CA GLY A 45 -16.19 1.02 13.71
C GLY A 45 -16.38 -0.41 14.23
N ASP A 46 -17.00 -0.52 15.39
CA ASP A 46 -17.28 -1.80 16.04
C ASP A 46 -18.65 -2.43 15.70
N LYS A 47 -19.40 -1.84 14.76
CA LYS A 47 -20.76 -2.30 14.42
C LYS A 47 -20.77 -3.56 13.56
N VAL A 48 -19.68 -3.88 12.90
CA VAL A 48 -19.52 -5.04 12.01
C VAL A 48 -18.31 -5.90 12.41
N VAL A 49 -18.29 -7.15 11.96
CA VAL A 49 -17.09 -7.98 11.93
C VAL A 49 -16.38 -7.73 10.61
N ASN A 50 -15.33 -6.91 10.62
CA ASN A 50 -14.59 -6.53 9.41
C ASN A 50 -13.45 -7.50 9.13
N LYS A 51 -13.53 -8.27 8.04
CA LYS A 51 -12.53 -9.28 7.64
C LYS A 51 -11.80 -8.84 6.38
N LEU A 52 -10.55 -9.26 6.25
CA LEU A 52 -9.66 -8.97 5.12
C LEU A 52 -9.32 -10.27 4.38
N ILE A 53 -9.33 -10.24 3.03
CA ILE A 53 -8.89 -11.36 2.20
C ILE A 53 -7.36 -11.32 2.05
N VAL A 54 -6.82 -10.36 1.31
CA VAL A 54 -5.37 -10.23 1.09
C VAL A 54 -4.72 -9.69 2.36
N PRO A 55 -3.85 -10.45 3.02
CA PRO A 55 -3.24 -10.00 4.28
C PRO A 55 -2.40 -8.74 4.08
N ILE A 56 -2.26 -7.94 5.15
CA ILE A 56 -1.42 -6.72 5.13
C ILE A 56 0.01 -7.07 4.70
N GLY A 57 0.49 -6.38 3.67
CA GLY A 57 1.78 -6.62 3.03
C GLY A 57 1.74 -7.65 1.90
N GLY A 58 0.58 -8.25 1.62
CA GLY A 58 0.37 -9.08 0.44
C GLY A 58 0.09 -8.23 -0.80
N ASP A 59 0.38 -8.79 -1.96
CA ASP A 59 0.12 -8.18 -3.27
C ASP A 59 -1.21 -8.67 -3.84
N PRO A 60 -2.24 -7.80 -3.99
CA PRO A 60 -3.55 -8.21 -4.49
C PRO A 60 -3.58 -8.62 -5.98
N HIS A 61 -2.63 -8.15 -6.79
CA HIS A 61 -2.59 -8.51 -8.21
C HIS A 61 -2.34 -10.02 -8.42
N ILE A 62 -1.43 -10.58 -7.64
CA ILE A 62 -0.95 -11.97 -7.78
C ILE A 62 -1.39 -12.88 -6.63
N TYR A 63 -2.34 -12.42 -5.80
CA TYR A 63 -2.79 -13.19 -4.65
C TYR A 63 -3.54 -14.46 -5.08
N GLU A 64 -3.17 -15.58 -4.47
CA GLU A 64 -3.87 -16.86 -4.64
C GLU A 64 -4.76 -17.13 -3.41
N PRO A 65 -6.09 -17.07 -3.57
CA PRO A 65 -7.01 -17.28 -2.46
C PRO A 65 -6.93 -18.69 -1.86
N SER A 66 -6.89 -18.76 -0.54
CA SER A 66 -6.93 -20.00 0.23
C SER A 66 -8.37 -20.50 0.46
N PRO A 67 -8.56 -21.77 0.89
CA PRO A 67 -9.87 -22.25 1.33
C PRO A 67 -10.45 -21.42 2.49
N SER A 68 -9.62 -20.85 3.36
CA SER A 68 -10.11 -19.97 4.43
C SER A 68 -10.66 -18.65 3.91
N ASP A 69 -10.15 -18.15 2.78
CA ASP A 69 -10.69 -16.94 2.14
C ASP A 69 -12.04 -17.22 1.50
N ALA A 70 -12.20 -18.39 0.86
CA ALA A 70 -13.51 -18.84 0.37
C ALA A 70 -14.54 -18.93 1.51
N GLN A 71 -14.14 -19.39 2.69
CA GLN A 71 -15.02 -19.44 3.86
C GLN A 71 -15.36 -18.04 4.40
N LYS A 72 -14.40 -17.10 4.42
CA LYS A 72 -14.70 -15.70 4.78
C LYS A 72 -15.76 -15.12 3.85
N VAL A 73 -15.59 -15.30 2.54
CA VAL A 73 -16.54 -14.82 1.51
C VAL A 73 -17.89 -15.50 1.61
N ALA A 74 -17.92 -16.82 1.82
CA ALA A 74 -19.18 -17.60 1.96
C ALA A 74 -20.06 -17.11 3.11
N THR A 75 -19.45 -16.60 4.19
CA THR A 75 -20.14 -16.11 5.39
C THR A 75 -20.38 -14.62 5.39
N ALA A 76 -19.97 -13.88 4.36
CA ALA A 76 -20.11 -12.43 4.29
C ALA A 76 -21.56 -12.01 4.05
N ASP A 77 -22.02 -10.97 4.77
CA ASP A 77 -23.24 -10.21 4.47
C ASP A 77 -22.96 -9.15 3.39
N LEU A 78 -21.73 -8.61 3.35
CA LEU A 78 -21.32 -7.58 2.40
C LEU A 78 -19.84 -7.75 2.03
N ILE A 79 -19.52 -7.59 0.77
CA ILE A 79 -18.17 -7.72 0.23
C ILE A 79 -17.81 -6.43 -0.49
N PHE A 80 -16.65 -5.86 -0.17
CA PHE A 80 -16.08 -4.71 -0.89
C PHE A 80 -14.86 -5.16 -1.69
N ILE A 81 -14.87 -4.83 -2.98
CA ILE A 81 -13.75 -5.06 -3.90
C ILE A 81 -13.35 -3.75 -4.56
N ASN A 82 -12.07 -3.65 -4.98
CA ASN A 82 -11.61 -2.48 -5.73
C ASN A 82 -12.23 -2.45 -7.12
N GLY A 83 -12.18 -3.56 -7.83
CA GLY A 83 -12.51 -3.62 -9.25
C GLY A 83 -11.36 -3.16 -10.14
N LEU A 84 -11.68 -2.73 -11.38
CA LEU A 84 -10.70 -2.29 -12.38
C LEU A 84 -9.58 -3.32 -12.62
N THR A 85 -9.90 -4.61 -12.48
CA THR A 85 -8.97 -5.76 -12.60
C THR A 85 -7.84 -5.83 -11.55
N PHE A 86 -7.94 -5.06 -10.46
CA PHE A 86 -6.96 -5.11 -9.37
C PHE A 86 -6.84 -6.49 -8.74
N GLU A 87 -8.00 -7.09 -8.47
CA GLU A 87 -8.10 -8.46 -7.94
C GLU A 87 -8.69 -9.38 -9.02
N GLY A 88 -7.91 -9.75 -10.04
CA GLY A 88 -8.39 -10.57 -11.16
C GLY A 88 -9.03 -11.90 -10.73
N TRP A 89 -8.60 -12.44 -9.59
CA TRP A 89 -9.06 -13.70 -8.99
C TRP A 89 -10.39 -13.57 -8.21
N VAL A 90 -10.80 -12.36 -7.79
CA VAL A 90 -11.87 -12.15 -6.79
C VAL A 90 -13.26 -12.55 -7.29
N VAL A 91 -13.56 -12.28 -8.55
CA VAL A 91 -14.87 -12.66 -9.17
C VAL A 91 -15.08 -14.17 -9.13
N LYS A 92 -14.03 -14.94 -9.44
CA LYS A 92 -14.05 -16.41 -9.38
C LYS A 92 -14.21 -16.91 -7.94
N LEU A 93 -13.52 -16.28 -6.97
CA LEU A 93 -13.64 -16.61 -5.55
C LEU A 93 -15.08 -16.38 -5.05
N ILE A 94 -15.66 -15.20 -5.31
CA ILE A 94 -17.03 -14.87 -4.91
C ILE A 94 -18.03 -15.86 -5.50
N LYS A 95 -17.95 -16.11 -6.81
CA LYS A 95 -18.83 -17.07 -7.48
C LYS A 95 -18.74 -18.48 -6.87
N ASN A 96 -17.52 -18.94 -6.60
CA ASN A 96 -17.30 -20.31 -6.10
C ASN A 96 -17.58 -20.46 -4.59
N SER A 97 -17.59 -19.38 -3.82
CA SER A 97 -17.90 -19.42 -2.39
C SER A 97 -19.36 -19.73 -2.08
N GLY A 98 -20.26 -19.51 -3.05
CA GLY A 98 -21.71 -19.66 -2.85
C GLY A 98 -22.30 -18.61 -1.90
N THR A 99 -21.59 -17.49 -1.65
CA THR A 99 -22.09 -16.40 -0.81
C THR A 99 -23.43 -15.85 -1.31
N LYS A 100 -24.23 -15.37 -0.37
CA LYS A 100 -25.45 -14.59 -0.63
C LYS A 100 -25.29 -13.12 -0.30
N GLY A 101 -24.09 -12.74 0.19
CA GLY A 101 -23.76 -11.35 0.50
C GLY A 101 -23.66 -10.50 -0.75
N ASN A 102 -24.08 -9.24 -0.63
CA ASN A 102 -23.94 -8.27 -1.71
C ASN A 102 -22.47 -7.94 -1.94
N THR A 103 -22.10 -7.70 -3.20
CA THR A 103 -20.76 -7.24 -3.59
C THR A 103 -20.85 -5.83 -4.12
N ILE A 104 -20.00 -4.94 -3.59
CA ILE A 104 -19.88 -3.55 -4.00
C ILE A 104 -18.46 -3.31 -4.50
N THR A 105 -18.35 -2.76 -5.71
CA THR A 105 -17.11 -2.24 -6.27
C THR A 105 -16.92 -0.82 -5.78
N VAL A 106 -15.88 -0.58 -4.97
CA VAL A 106 -15.70 0.75 -4.35
C VAL A 106 -15.31 1.84 -5.33
N THR A 107 -14.83 1.46 -6.52
CA THR A 107 -14.50 2.39 -7.63
C THR A 107 -15.69 2.74 -8.52
N ASP A 108 -16.88 2.18 -8.29
CA ASP A 108 -18.05 2.49 -9.11
C ASP A 108 -18.35 4.00 -9.11
N GLY A 109 -18.58 4.53 -10.31
CA GLY A 109 -18.81 5.97 -10.53
C GLY A 109 -17.55 6.80 -10.76
N LEU A 110 -16.35 6.21 -10.71
CA LEU A 110 -15.11 6.88 -11.10
C LEU A 110 -14.91 6.86 -12.62
N THR A 111 -14.17 7.86 -13.11
CA THR A 111 -13.58 7.82 -14.46
C THR A 111 -12.13 7.38 -14.32
N PRO A 112 -11.80 6.10 -14.61
CA PRO A 112 -10.46 5.59 -14.39
C PRO A 112 -9.47 6.10 -15.45
N ILE A 113 -8.19 6.09 -15.10
CA ILE A 113 -7.09 6.32 -16.05
C ILE A 113 -6.97 5.08 -16.93
N SER A 114 -7.00 5.27 -18.26
CA SER A 114 -6.78 4.17 -19.21
C SER A 114 -5.33 3.74 -19.22
N SER A 115 -5.10 2.44 -19.45
CA SER A 115 -3.76 1.94 -19.76
C SER A 115 -3.25 2.56 -21.05
N SER A 116 -1.97 2.88 -21.10
CA SER A 116 -1.29 3.31 -22.34
C SER A 116 -0.74 2.12 -23.14
N VAL A 117 -0.80 0.91 -22.58
CA VAL A 117 -0.17 -0.31 -23.13
C VAL A 117 -1.22 -1.31 -23.62
N TYR A 118 -2.33 -1.41 -22.92
CA TYR A 118 -3.38 -2.41 -23.22
C TYR A 118 -4.71 -1.72 -23.50
N ASP A 119 -5.31 -2.04 -24.64
CA ASP A 119 -6.66 -1.58 -24.98
C ASP A 119 -7.67 -2.10 -23.95
N ASN A 120 -8.59 -1.23 -23.54
CA ASN A 120 -9.65 -1.50 -22.57
C ASN A 120 -9.18 -1.93 -21.16
N ALA A 121 -7.92 -1.73 -20.83
CA ALA A 121 -7.41 -1.88 -19.47
C ALA A 121 -7.37 -0.53 -18.75
N TYR A 122 -7.69 -0.55 -17.47
CA TYR A 122 -7.68 0.63 -16.61
C TYR A 122 -6.67 0.48 -15.49
N ASP A 123 -6.14 1.60 -15.06
CA ASP A 123 -5.30 1.67 -13.87
C ASP A 123 -6.20 1.52 -12.61
N PRO A 124 -5.99 0.50 -11.77
CA PRO A 124 -6.84 0.27 -10.61
C PRO A 124 -6.51 1.12 -9.39
N HIS A 125 -5.37 1.83 -9.36
CA HIS A 125 -4.78 2.44 -8.18
C HIS A 125 -5.41 3.80 -7.81
N ALA A 126 -6.73 3.96 -8.01
CA ALA A 126 -7.42 5.23 -7.82
C ALA A 126 -7.43 5.73 -6.36
N TRP A 127 -7.19 4.85 -5.38
CA TRP A 127 -7.01 5.26 -3.98
C TRP A 127 -5.80 6.16 -3.75
N MET A 128 -4.84 6.20 -4.66
CA MET A 128 -3.68 7.08 -4.59
C MET A 128 -4.02 8.56 -4.81
N ASP A 129 -5.24 8.88 -5.25
CA ASP A 129 -5.81 10.24 -5.32
C ASP A 129 -6.87 10.39 -4.23
N LEU A 130 -6.60 11.22 -3.21
CA LEU A 130 -7.53 11.43 -2.10
C LEU A 130 -8.85 12.07 -2.52
N SER A 131 -8.90 12.77 -3.65
CA SER A 131 -10.17 13.27 -4.19
C SER A 131 -11.05 12.14 -4.75
N LEU A 132 -10.44 11.11 -5.34
CA LEU A 132 -11.13 9.91 -5.79
C LEU A 132 -11.45 8.96 -4.64
N ALA A 133 -10.62 8.91 -3.60
CA ALA A 133 -10.91 8.15 -2.38
C ALA A 133 -12.21 8.59 -1.68
N GLN A 134 -12.69 9.82 -1.92
CA GLN A 134 -14.03 10.25 -1.47
C GLN A 134 -15.14 9.38 -2.06
N THR A 135 -14.99 8.90 -3.30
CA THR A 135 -15.94 7.96 -3.92
C THR A 135 -15.88 6.59 -3.26
N TYR A 136 -14.68 6.09 -2.95
CA TYR A 136 -14.50 4.84 -2.22
C TYR A 136 -15.28 4.85 -0.89
N ILE A 137 -15.01 5.84 -0.05
CA ILE A 137 -15.65 5.93 1.27
C ILE A 137 -17.15 6.22 1.18
N LYS A 138 -17.60 6.90 0.12
CA LYS A 138 -19.04 7.09 -0.15
C LYS A 138 -19.71 5.74 -0.46
N ASN A 139 -19.13 4.94 -1.38
CA ASN A 139 -19.66 3.64 -1.78
C ASN A 139 -19.64 2.65 -0.59
N ILE A 140 -18.59 2.68 0.24
CA ILE A 140 -18.52 1.90 1.47
C ILE A 140 -19.64 2.30 2.43
N LYS A 141 -19.82 3.58 2.69
CA LYS A 141 -20.89 4.12 3.57
C LYS A 141 -22.28 3.72 3.03
N ASP A 142 -22.53 3.86 1.73
CA ASP A 142 -23.81 3.52 1.13
C ASP A 142 -24.13 2.02 1.30
N GLY A 143 -23.16 1.14 1.05
CA GLY A 143 -23.32 -0.30 1.26
C GLY A 143 -23.56 -0.69 2.72
N LEU A 144 -22.83 -0.07 3.66
CA LEU A 144 -23.02 -0.30 5.09
C LEU A 144 -24.43 0.12 5.55
N VAL A 145 -24.92 1.28 5.09
CA VAL A 145 -26.27 1.78 5.41
C VAL A 145 -27.35 0.89 4.83
N GLU A 146 -27.17 0.37 3.60
CA GLU A 146 -28.12 -0.56 2.97
C GLU A 146 -28.16 -1.90 3.70
N MET A 147 -26.99 -2.46 4.07
CA MET A 147 -26.87 -3.73 4.79
C MET A 147 -27.43 -3.65 6.23
N ASP A 148 -27.18 -2.54 6.92
CA ASP A 148 -27.49 -2.35 8.33
C ASP A 148 -28.13 -0.96 8.59
N PRO A 149 -29.40 -0.76 8.22
CA PRO A 149 -30.09 0.52 8.40
C PRO A 149 -30.23 0.97 9.85
N ALA A 150 -30.18 0.03 10.81
CA ALA A 150 -30.30 0.34 12.25
C ALA A 150 -29.11 1.18 12.76
N ASN A 151 -27.94 1.07 12.15
CA ASN A 151 -26.74 1.84 12.50
C ASN A 151 -26.44 2.98 11.51
N LYS A 152 -27.42 3.39 10.68
CA LYS A 152 -27.28 4.42 9.64
C LYS A 152 -26.62 5.70 10.15
N ASP A 153 -27.14 6.27 11.24
CA ASP A 153 -26.65 7.56 11.75
C ASP A 153 -25.20 7.48 12.26
N TYR A 154 -24.82 6.33 12.81
CA TYR A 154 -23.45 6.04 13.22
C TYR A 154 -22.50 6.03 12.00
N TYR A 155 -22.87 5.31 10.93
CA TYR A 155 -22.09 5.26 9.70
C TYR A 155 -21.99 6.62 9.01
N LEU A 156 -23.07 7.41 8.99
CA LEU A 156 -23.07 8.75 8.42
C LEU A 156 -22.15 9.71 9.19
N SER A 157 -22.19 9.68 10.52
CA SER A 157 -21.33 10.53 11.36
C SER A 157 -19.84 10.19 11.15
N ASN A 158 -19.49 8.89 11.18
CA ASN A 158 -18.12 8.44 10.95
C ASN A 158 -17.63 8.77 9.54
N TYR A 159 -18.48 8.56 8.53
CA TYR A 159 -18.18 8.93 7.14
C TYR A 159 -17.88 10.42 7.01
N GLN A 160 -18.70 11.31 7.59
CA GLN A 160 -18.48 12.76 7.52
C GLN A 160 -17.12 13.14 8.15
N SER A 161 -16.83 12.59 9.33
CA SER A 161 -15.57 12.83 10.04
C SER A 161 -14.36 12.32 9.24
N TYR A 162 -14.46 11.11 8.68
CA TYR A 162 -13.39 10.52 7.91
C TYR A 162 -13.19 11.21 6.56
N ALA A 163 -14.28 11.60 5.88
CA ALA A 163 -14.24 12.37 4.65
C ALA A 163 -13.52 13.71 4.84
N GLN A 164 -13.78 14.40 5.94
CA GLN A 164 -13.09 15.66 6.26
C GLN A 164 -11.60 15.41 6.54
N LYS A 165 -11.27 14.37 7.33
CA LYS A 165 -9.89 14.00 7.61
C LYS A 165 -9.08 13.72 6.32
N LEU A 166 -9.69 13.04 5.33
CA LEU A 166 -9.04 12.79 4.04
C LEU A 166 -8.89 14.06 3.18
N LYS A 167 -9.86 15.01 3.23
CA LYS A 167 -9.73 16.32 2.56
C LYS A 167 -8.61 17.17 3.15
N ASP A 168 -8.45 17.14 4.46
CA ASP A 168 -7.37 17.86 5.15
C ASP A 168 -6.01 17.26 4.77
N LEU A 169 -5.93 15.94 4.66
CA LEU A 169 -4.74 15.24 4.18
C LEU A 169 -4.44 15.56 2.71
N ASP A 170 -5.46 15.63 1.85
CA ASP A 170 -5.28 16.02 0.44
C ASP A 170 -4.64 17.41 0.33
N THR A 171 -5.12 18.36 1.13
CA THR A 171 -4.55 19.71 1.22
C THR A 171 -3.12 19.69 1.74
N TYR A 172 -2.84 18.87 2.76
CA TYR A 172 -1.49 18.66 3.28
C TYR A 172 -0.54 18.16 2.19
N ILE A 173 -0.93 17.12 1.44
CA ILE A 173 -0.11 16.53 0.37
C ILE A 173 0.16 17.56 -0.74
N LEU A 174 -0.88 18.29 -1.18
CA LEU A 174 -0.74 19.36 -2.19
C LEU A 174 0.30 20.41 -1.77
N ASN A 175 0.36 20.74 -0.49
CA ASN A 175 1.33 21.73 0.01
C ASN A 175 2.73 21.11 0.15
N ARG A 176 2.84 19.89 0.65
CA ARG A 176 4.13 19.21 0.81
C ARG A 176 4.83 18.98 -0.55
N ILE A 177 4.11 18.56 -1.57
CA ILE A 177 4.69 18.32 -2.90
C ILE A 177 5.25 19.61 -3.52
N LYS A 178 4.68 20.77 -3.22
CA LYS A 178 5.20 22.06 -3.69
C LYS A 178 6.59 22.40 -3.16
N GLU A 179 7.02 21.78 -2.06
CA GLU A 179 8.37 21.96 -1.51
C GLU A 179 9.45 21.34 -2.41
N ILE A 180 9.09 20.35 -3.24
CA ILE A 180 10.01 19.76 -4.20
C ILE A 180 10.20 20.75 -5.37
N PRO A 181 11.44 21.11 -5.75
CA PRO A 181 11.71 21.90 -6.93
C PRO A 181 11.06 21.27 -8.17
N GLU A 182 10.44 22.07 -9.04
CA GLU A 182 9.61 21.59 -10.14
C GLU A 182 10.33 20.58 -11.04
N GLN A 183 11.58 20.85 -11.37
CA GLN A 183 12.44 19.96 -12.18
C GLN A 183 12.76 18.62 -11.51
N LYS A 184 12.65 18.53 -10.17
CA LYS A 184 12.86 17.31 -9.39
C LYS A 184 11.55 16.57 -9.06
N ARG A 185 10.38 17.07 -9.51
CA ARG A 185 9.09 16.40 -9.30
C ARG A 185 8.93 15.19 -10.20
N VAL A 186 9.83 14.23 -10.04
CA VAL A 186 9.80 12.94 -10.75
C VAL A 186 9.90 11.82 -9.71
N LEU A 187 8.87 11.01 -9.64
CA LEU A 187 8.76 9.86 -8.75
C LEU A 187 9.03 8.58 -9.54
N ILE A 188 10.07 7.87 -9.18
CA ILE A 188 10.45 6.61 -9.82
C ILE A 188 10.25 5.48 -8.82
N THR A 189 9.44 4.46 -9.18
CA THR A 189 8.96 3.39 -8.30
C THR A 189 9.15 2.01 -8.91
N SER A 190 8.87 0.96 -8.12
CA SER A 190 9.00 -0.43 -8.57
C SER A 190 7.97 -0.78 -9.64
N HIS A 191 6.70 -0.36 -9.48
CA HIS A 191 5.66 -0.52 -10.50
C HIS A 191 4.83 0.76 -10.66
N ASP A 192 3.91 0.78 -11.63
CA ASP A 192 3.17 1.98 -12.04
C ASP A 192 1.88 2.18 -11.21
N ALA A 193 2.01 2.20 -9.87
CA ALA A 193 0.87 2.40 -8.95
C ALA A 193 0.56 3.87 -8.63
N PHE A 194 1.47 4.78 -8.94
CA PHE A 194 1.38 6.18 -8.48
C PHE A 194 0.83 7.15 -9.52
N ARG A 195 0.26 6.68 -10.65
CA ARG A 195 -0.21 7.57 -11.73
C ARG A 195 -1.31 8.54 -11.28
N TYR A 196 -2.26 8.06 -10.47
CA TYR A 196 -3.30 8.93 -9.88
C TYR A 196 -2.70 9.95 -8.92
N TYR A 197 -1.74 9.52 -8.08
CA TYR A 197 -0.98 10.42 -7.21
C TYR A 197 -0.25 11.49 -8.02
N GLY A 198 0.47 11.07 -9.05
CA GLY A 198 1.21 11.98 -9.94
C GLY A 198 0.31 13.00 -10.62
N LYS A 199 -0.83 12.54 -11.16
CA LYS A 199 -1.83 13.42 -11.80
C LYS A 199 -2.45 14.41 -10.82
N ARG A 200 -2.78 13.96 -9.59
CA ARG A 200 -3.41 14.79 -8.56
C ARG A 200 -2.47 15.86 -8.01
N TYR A 201 -1.23 15.48 -7.72
CA TYR A 201 -0.30 16.31 -6.96
C TYR A 201 0.79 16.98 -7.81
N GLY A 202 0.79 16.75 -9.12
CA GLY A 202 1.71 17.43 -10.03
C GLY A 202 3.14 16.89 -9.97
N ILE A 203 3.30 15.56 -9.88
CA ILE A 203 4.59 14.87 -9.94
C ILE A 203 4.57 13.87 -11.11
N ARG A 204 5.62 13.85 -11.93
CA ARG A 204 5.78 12.87 -13.01
C ARG A 204 6.12 11.51 -12.40
N VAL A 205 5.46 10.46 -12.85
CA VAL A 205 5.66 9.10 -12.32
C VAL A 205 6.24 8.19 -13.40
N GLU A 206 7.19 7.36 -13.02
CA GLU A 206 7.79 6.31 -13.84
C GLU A 206 7.92 5.01 -13.01
N GLY A 207 7.18 3.98 -13.39
CA GLY A 207 7.30 2.64 -12.82
C GLY A 207 8.26 1.78 -13.64
N VAL A 208 9.05 0.92 -12.99
CA VAL A 208 9.92 -0.07 -13.68
C VAL A 208 9.07 -1.19 -14.27
N ILE A 209 8.12 -1.72 -13.49
CA ILE A 209 7.12 -2.67 -13.95
C ILE A 209 5.84 -1.90 -14.33
N GLY A 210 5.03 -2.46 -15.20
CA GLY A 210 3.75 -1.87 -15.60
C GLY A 210 2.73 -1.80 -14.45
N ILE A 211 1.47 -1.53 -14.81
CA ILE A 211 0.35 -1.37 -13.85
C ILE A 211 0.10 -2.62 -13.01
N SER A 212 0.28 -3.82 -13.58
CA SER A 212 0.14 -5.09 -12.87
C SER A 212 1.49 -5.68 -12.54
N THR A 213 1.65 -6.18 -11.33
CA THR A 213 2.86 -6.87 -10.85
C THR A 213 3.01 -8.29 -11.39
N GLU A 214 2.02 -8.83 -12.12
CA GLU A 214 2.11 -10.10 -12.84
C GLU A 214 3.12 -10.05 -13.99
N ALA A 215 3.33 -8.86 -14.57
CA ALA A 215 4.24 -8.68 -15.70
C ALA A 215 5.68 -8.53 -15.23
N GLU A 216 6.61 -9.18 -15.93
CA GLU A 216 8.03 -8.93 -15.73
C GLU A 216 8.47 -7.62 -16.41
N ALA A 217 9.47 -6.95 -15.82
CA ALA A 217 10.05 -5.74 -16.39
C ALA A 217 10.69 -6.05 -17.76
N GLN A 218 10.30 -5.29 -18.78
CA GLN A 218 10.90 -5.38 -20.11
C GLN A 218 12.17 -4.52 -20.20
N THR A 219 13.07 -4.88 -21.11
CA THR A 219 14.29 -4.08 -21.35
C THR A 219 13.96 -2.64 -21.73
N SER A 220 12.88 -2.41 -22.48
CA SER A 220 12.36 -1.07 -22.83
C SER A 220 11.98 -0.24 -21.61
N ASP A 221 11.41 -0.87 -20.59
CA ASP A 221 11.01 -0.19 -19.35
C ASP A 221 12.23 0.23 -18.54
N MET A 222 13.22 -0.64 -18.44
CA MET A 222 14.51 -0.32 -17.81
C MET A 222 15.19 0.86 -18.50
N VAL A 223 15.24 0.85 -19.84
CA VAL A 223 15.82 1.96 -20.62
C VAL A 223 15.07 3.27 -20.36
N ARG A 224 13.73 3.23 -20.33
CA ARG A 224 12.87 4.39 -20.03
C ARG A 224 13.15 4.96 -18.64
N VAL A 225 13.22 4.11 -17.63
CA VAL A 225 13.50 4.50 -16.24
C VAL A 225 14.91 5.08 -16.09
N VAL A 226 15.93 4.43 -16.66
CA VAL A 226 17.32 4.96 -16.67
C VAL A 226 17.40 6.31 -17.35
N LYS A 227 16.68 6.50 -18.46
CA LYS A 227 16.59 7.79 -19.14
C LYS A 227 15.94 8.83 -18.22
N ALA A 228 14.84 8.50 -17.56
CA ALA A 228 14.15 9.40 -16.64
C ALA A 228 15.06 9.82 -15.46
N ILE A 229 15.84 8.90 -14.88
CA ILE A 229 16.84 9.20 -13.83
C ILE A 229 17.86 10.23 -14.32
N LYS A 230 18.43 10.00 -15.51
CA LYS A 230 19.48 10.88 -16.08
C LYS A 230 18.96 12.26 -16.45
N GLU A 231 17.76 12.34 -17.01
CA GLU A 231 17.15 13.61 -17.45
C GLU A 231 16.67 14.47 -16.28
N SER A 232 16.10 13.86 -15.25
CA SER A 232 15.56 14.60 -14.10
C SER A 232 16.62 14.93 -13.06
N GLY A 233 17.70 14.16 -13.00
CA GLY A 233 18.72 14.31 -11.95
C GLY A 233 18.17 14.14 -10.55
N VAL A 234 17.11 13.33 -10.38
CA VAL A 234 16.54 13.09 -9.05
C VAL A 234 17.56 12.47 -8.11
N PRO A 235 17.58 12.88 -6.82
CA PRO A 235 18.53 12.33 -5.86
C PRO A 235 18.19 10.92 -5.39
N ALA A 236 16.93 10.50 -5.56
CA ALA A 236 16.44 9.23 -5.05
C ALA A 236 15.34 8.61 -5.91
N ILE A 237 15.25 7.27 -5.87
CA ILE A 237 14.17 6.44 -6.40
C ILE A 237 13.63 5.55 -5.28
N PHE A 238 12.43 4.96 -5.43
CA PHE A 238 11.72 4.35 -4.30
C PHE A 238 11.31 2.92 -4.60
N VAL A 239 11.61 2.01 -3.67
CA VAL A 239 11.09 0.64 -3.69
C VAL A 239 9.67 0.62 -3.11
N GLU A 240 8.94 -0.48 -3.31
CA GLU A 240 7.60 -0.67 -2.77
C GLU A 240 7.53 -1.87 -1.85
N THR A 241 6.68 -1.78 -0.80
CA THR A 241 6.65 -2.76 0.28
C THR A 241 6.15 -4.14 -0.13
N THR A 242 5.36 -4.22 -1.19
CA THR A 242 4.76 -5.48 -1.71
C THR A 242 5.60 -6.13 -2.81
N ILE A 243 6.65 -5.46 -3.31
CA ILE A 243 7.43 -5.89 -4.48
C ILE A 243 8.87 -6.19 -4.10
N ASN A 244 9.47 -7.19 -4.78
CA ASN A 244 10.88 -7.51 -4.60
C ASN A 244 11.77 -6.32 -5.02
N PRO A 245 12.55 -5.72 -4.12
CA PRO A 245 13.29 -4.49 -4.39
C PRO A 245 14.55 -4.68 -5.24
N LYS A 246 14.99 -5.91 -5.50
CA LYS A 246 16.31 -6.20 -6.08
C LYS A 246 16.57 -5.50 -7.42
N LEU A 247 15.57 -5.51 -8.32
CA LEU A 247 15.72 -4.90 -9.63
C LEU A 247 15.93 -3.39 -9.52
N LEU A 248 15.09 -2.71 -8.73
CA LEU A 248 15.21 -1.26 -8.55
C LEU A 248 16.47 -0.87 -7.78
N GLN A 249 16.89 -1.68 -6.81
CA GLN A 249 18.16 -1.50 -6.11
C GLN A 249 19.37 -1.61 -7.06
N GLN A 250 19.33 -2.55 -8.02
CA GLN A 250 20.37 -2.67 -9.04
C GLN A 250 20.38 -1.44 -9.97
N ILE A 251 19.21 -1.00 -10.44
CA ILE A 251 19.10 0.22 -11.25
C ILE A 251 19.65 1.44 -10.49
N ALA A 252 19.33 1.56 -9.19
CA ALA A 252 19.82 2.64 -8.33
C ALA A 252 21.35 2.65 -8.28
N LYS A 253 21.95 1.48 -8.01
CA LYS A 253 23.41 1.29 -7.94
C LYS A 253 24.10 1.63 -9.27
N ASP A 254 23.57 1.13 -10.39
CA ASP A 254 24.18 1.30 -11.71
C ASP A 254 24.10 2.74 -12.25
N ASN A 255 23.21 3.57 -11.67
CA ASN A 255 23.03 4.95 -12.08
C ASN A 255 23.41 5.98 -11.00
N ASP A 256 24.08 5.57 -9.93
CA ASP A 256 24.51 6.43 -8.83
C ASP A 256 23.37 7.31 -8.29
N VAL A 257 22.22 6.68 -8.01
CA VAL A 257 21.05 7.31 -7.41
C VAL A 257 20.67 6.56 -6.12
N ALA A 258 20.27 7.30 -5.08
CA ALA A 258 19.93 6.69 -3.79
C ALA A 258 18.58 5.96 -3.84
N ILE A 259 18.39 4.98 -2.96
CA ILE A 259 17.06 4.49 -2.58
C ILE A 259 16.52 5.44 -1.50
N GLY A 260 15.48 6.21 -1.85
CA GLY A 260 14.86 7.21 -0.96
C GLY A 260 14.03 6.59 0.16
N GLY A 261 13.70 5.31 0.02
CA GLY A 261 12.95 4.54 1.00
C GLY A 261 11.95 3.57 0.37
N SER A 262 11.05 3.03 1.21
CA SER A 262 10.05 2.05 0.80
C SER A 262 8.65 2.65 0.91
N LEU A 263 7.92 2.73 -0.20
CA LEU A 263 6.57 3.26 -0.28
C LEU A 263 5.53 2.15 -0.13
N PHE A 264 4.40 2.49 0.44
CA PHE A 264 3.22 1.65 0.46
C PHE A 264 2.39 1.93 -0.80
N ALA A 265 2.07 0.89 -1.58
CA ALA A 265 1.25 1.00 -2.77
C ALA A 265 -0.03 0.16 -2.65
N ASP A 266 0.07 -1.16 -2.83
CA ASP A 266 -1.06 -2.09 -2.92
C ASP A 266 -1.48 -2.65 -1.55
N SER A 267 -0.82 -2.23 -0.50
CA SER A 267 -1.15 -2.59 0.88
C SER A 267 -0.79 -1.48 1.84
N ILE A 268 -1.61 -1.30 2.88
CA ILE A 268 -1.18 -0.55 4.06
C ILE A 268 -0.07 -1.31 4.80
N GLY A 269 0.63 -0.62 5.70
CA GLY A 269 1.68 -1.21 6.51
C GLY A 269 1.17 -1.97 7.73
N LYS A 270 2.02 -2.83 8.27
CA LYS A 270 1.74 -3.55 9.53
C LYS A 270 1.69 -2.56 10.72
N LYS A 271 1.04 -2.96 11.81
CA LYS A 271 1.02 -2.19 13.06
C LYS A 271 2.45 -1.86 13.50
N GLY A 272 2.70 -0.59 13.79
CA GLY A 272 4.03 -0.10 14.15
C GLY A 272 4.88 0.40 12.97
N SER A 273 4.41 0.24 11.71
CA SER A 273 4.98 0.92 10.56
C SER A 273 4.36 2.31 10.38
N GLY A 274 5.03 3.19 9.67
CA GLY A 274 4.52 4.54 9.37
C GLY A 274 3.24 4.56 8.51
N GLY A 275 2.81 3.43 7.95
CA GLY A 275 1.66 3.34 7.04
C GLY A 275 0.56 2.37 7.50
N HIS A 276 0.33 2.22 8.81
CA HIS A 276 -0.58 1.19 9.38
C HIS A 276 -2.08 1.47 9.16
N SER A 277 -2.45 2.60 8.62
CA SER A 277 -3.78 2.95 8.13
C SER A 277 -3.68 3.57 6.73
N TYR A 278 -4.78 3.66 6.01
CA TYR A 278 -4.80 4.33 4.71
C TYR A 278 -4.37 5.81 4.81
N TYR A 279 -4.81 6.50 5.86
CA TYR A 279 -4.39 7.88 6.14
C TYR A 279 -2.87 7.97 6.34
N ASP A 280 -2.31 7.11 7.21
CA ASP A 280 -0.89 7.13 7.53
C ASP A 280 -0.03 6.67 6.33
N MET A 281 -0.54 5.73 5.53
CA MET A 281 0.07 5.31 4.27
C MET A 281 0.29 6.50 3.33
N MET A 282 -0.77 7.26 3.04
CA MET A 282 -0.70 8.41 2.13
C MET A 282 0.18 9.53 2.70
N LYS A 283 0.07 9.80 3.99
CA LYS A 283 0.90 10.80 4.68
C LYS A 283 2.38 10.41 4.67
N SER A 284 2.70 9.21 5.12
CA SER A 284 4.07 8.70 5.23
C SER A 284 4.76 8.61 3.86
N ASN A 285 4.04 8.13 2.83
CA ASN A 285 4.54 8.13 1.46
C ASN A 285 4.93 9.55 1.01
N THR A 286 4.05 10.51 1.25
CA THR A 286 4.29 11.91 0.86
C THR A 286 5.50 12.49 1.58
N ASP A 287 5.59 12.31 2.90
CA ASP A 287 6.72 12.81 3.68
C ASP A 287 8.03 12.19 3.20
N LEU A 288 8.05 10.88 2.98
CA LEU A 288 9.23 10.17 2.49
C LEU A 288 9.65 10.65 1.08
N ILE A 289 8.70 10.84 0.17
CA ILE A 289 8.96 11.35 -1.18
C ILE A 289 9.55 12.76 -1.11
N VAL A 290 8.91 13.65 -0.37
CA VAL A 290 9.36 15.05 -0.27
C VAL A 290 10.74 15.12 0.38
N ASP A 291 10.92 14.45 1.51
CA ASP A 291 12.19 14.47 2.23
C ASP A 291 13.36 13.90 1.40
N ALA A 292 13.10 12.88 0.57
CA ALA A 292 14.13 12.30 -0.28
C ALA A 292 14.43 13.17 -1.52
N LEU A 293 13.41 13.76 -2.15
CA LEU A 293 13.57 14.53 -3.38
C LEU A 293 14.03 15.97 -3.14
N THR A 294 13.89 16.50 -1.92
CA THR A 294 14.41 17.82 -1.53
C THR A 294 15.86 17.79 -1.08
N LYS A 295 16.40 16.62 -0.73
CA LYS A 295 17.82 16.49 -0.37
C LYS A 295 18.70 16.92 -1.53
N GLU A 296 19.74 17.68 -1.23
CA GLU A 296 20.81 17.89 -2.19
C GLU A 296 21.54 16.56 -2.41
N LYS A 297 21.90 16.27 -3.66
CA LYS A 297 22.78 15.13 -3.96
C LYS A 297 24.10 15.47 -3.24
N ASN A 298 24.38 14.84 -2.12
CA ASN A 298 25.70 14.88 -1.53
C ASN A 298 26.64 14.24 -2.56
N ILE A 299 27.26 15.07 -3.37
CA ILE A 299 28.51 14.71 -4.04
C ILE A 299 29.50 14.62 -2.87
N SER A 300 29.55 13.45 -2.23
CA SER A 300 30.71 13.15 -1.41
C SER A 300 31.88 13.21 -2.39
N ASP A 301 32.65 14.27 -2.29
CA ASP A 301 34.00 14.33 -2.78
C ASP A 301 34.75 13.18 -2.08
N ASP A 302 34.65 11.99 -2.65
CA ASP A 302 35.57 10.89 -2.36
C ASP A 302 36.88 11.14 -3.15
N LYS A 303 37.33 12.38 -3.07
CA LYS A 303 38.66 12.87 -3.40
C LYS A 303 39.24 13.43 -2.10
N ASP A 304 39.64 12.56 -1.22
CA ASP A 304 40.80 12.69 -0.36
C ASP A 304 40.76 11.65 0.78
N SER A 305 41.08 10.42 0.43
CA SER A 305 41.75 9.52 1.36
C SER A 305 42.93 8.84 0.68
N THR A 306 43.77 9.61 -0.02
CA THR A 306 45.16 9.23 -0.18
C THR A 306 45.87 9.63 1.10
N GLY A 307 45.48 8.99 2.20
CA GLY A 307 46.32 8.87 3.38
C GLY A 307 47.55 8.11 2.98
N ASP A 308 48.67 8.82 2.95
CA ASP A 308 50.01 8.34 2.82
C ASP A 308 50.27 7.16 3.76
N ALA A 309 50.18 5.94 3.24
CA ALA A 309 50.70 4.74 3.80
C ALA A 309 51.47 4.06 2.68
N GLY A 310 52.80 4.19 2.70
CA GLY A 310 53.75 3.67 1.73
C GLY A 310 53.51 2.22 1.34
N SER A 311 52.74 2.02 0.29
CA SER A 311 52.63 0.75 -0.42
C SER A 311 53.58 0.80 -1.60
N LEU A 312 54.71 0.08 -1.48
CA LEU A 312 55.55 -0.31 -2.64
C LEU A 312 54.60 -0.84 -3.73
N PRO A 313 54.72 -0.35 -4.97
CA PRO A 313 53.79 -0.73 -6.03
C PRO A 313 53.94 -2.21 -6.33
N TYR A 314 52.85 -2.94 -6.38
CA TYR A 314 52.75 -4.39 -6.72
C TYR A 314 53.42 -4.75 -8.03
N PHE A 315 53.74 -3.79 -8.89
CA PHE A 315 54.50 -3.98 -10.14
C PHE A 315 55.96 -4.42 -9.91
N VAL A 316 56.58 -4.14 -8.75
CA VAL A 316 57.95 -4.57 -8.44
C VAL A 316 57.96 -6.04 -8.07
N LEU A 317 56.94 -6.55 -7.38
CA LEU A 317 56.84 -8.00 -7.04
C LEU A 317 56.59 -8.85 -8.27
N ALA A 318 55.75 -8.39 -9.23
CA ALA A 318 55.49 -9.10 -10.49
C ALA A 318 56.77 -9.20 -11.37
N GLY A 319 57.60 -8.14 -11.38
CA GLY A 319 58.88 -8.14 -12.13
C GLY A 319 59.86 -9.19 -11.62
N PHE A 320 60.00 -9.38 -10.32
CA PHE A 320 60.90 -10.40 -9.74
C PHE A 320 60.43 -11.83 -9.98
N LEU A 321 59.12 -12.09 -10.03
CA LEU A 321 58.57 -13.41 -10.37
C LEU A 321 58.83 -13.79 -11.83
N VAL A 322 58.67 -12.85 -12.75
CA VAL A 322 58.93 -13.10 -14.18
C VAL A 322 60.43 -13.34 -14.42
N ILE A 323 61.34 -12.55 -13.82
CA ILE A 323 62.80 -12.75 -13.93
C ILE A 323 63.21 -14.07 -13.30
N GLY A 324 62.67 -14.43 -12.12
CA GLY A 324 62.91 -15.71 -11.46
C GLY A 324 62.48 -16.89 -12.31
N LEU A 325 61.32 -16.81 -12.99
CA LEU A 325 60.85 -17.86 -13.90
C LEU A 325 61.72 -18.02 -15.16
N LEU A 326 62.15 -16.91 -15.73
CA LEU A 326 63.04 -16.91 -16.89
C LEU A 326 64.42 -17.51 -16.56
N LEU A 327 65.00 -17.20 -15.41
CA LEU A 327 66.26 -17.79 -14.93
C LEU A 327 66.13 -19.26 -14.60
N PHE A 328 64.99 -19.69 -14.07
CA PHE A 328 64.69 -21.12 -13.84
C PHE A 328 64.57 -21.92 -15.13
N ILE A 329 63.89 -21.39 -16.15
CA ILE A 329 63.74 -22.00 -17.47
C ILE A 329 65.12 -22.10 -18.15
N PHE A 330 65.98 -21.07 -18.03
CA PHE A 330 67.32 -21.06 -18.61
C PHE A 330 68.28 -22.10 -17.96
N LYS A 331 68.08 -22.38 -16.66
CA LYS A 331 68.86 -23.37 -15.92
C LYS A 331 68.39 -24.78 -16.16
N MET A 332 67.12 -24.98 -16.58
CA MET A 332 66.60 -26.32 -16.96
C MET A 332 66.98 -26.77 -18.39
N ASN A 333 67.40 -25.83 -19.24
CA ASN A 333 67.74 -26.05 -20.62
C ASN A 333 69.30 -26.14 -20.86
N LYS A 334 70.08 -26.28 -19.80
CA LYS A 334 71.46 -26.66 -19.82
C LYS A 334 71.66 -28.07 -19.19
#